data_b4a87409c34333416dd7016a6d1419fa
#
_entry.id   b4a87409c34333416dd7016a6d1419fa
#
_cell.length_a   1.000
_cell.length_b   1.000
_cell.length_c   1.000
_cell.angle_alpha   90.00
_cell.angle_beta   90.00
_cell.angle_gamma   90.00
#
_symmetry.space_group_name_H-M   'P 1'
#
loop_
_entity.id
_entity.type
_entity.pdbx_description
1 polymer ?
#
loop_
_entity_poly.entity_id
_entity_poly.type
_entity_poly.pdbx_seq_one_letter_code
_entity_poly.pdbx_strand_id
1 'polypeptide(L)'
;MRVNKKKFIYLISPNKIYKKFFKDLQKVLETEKINFFQLRLKKYSFKHKILIGKKIKNICKENNVKFLINDDPILAKRLCADGCHLGQKDVNIKEARKIIGKKIIGITCHNSITLAKIAIKAKASYIAFGAFYSSKTKKTSHEANIKILKKIKKITKTPIVAIGGINSENYKNLLLNNANFLAISGYVWNNKKYKPLE
;
A
#
# COMPACT_ATOMS: atom_id res chain seq x y z
N MET A 1 17.40 26.02 -1.44
CA MET A 1 15.96 25.66 -1.51
C MET A 1 15.84 24.16 -1.69
N ARG A 2 15.44 23.39 -0.66
CA ARG A 2 15.18 21.95 -0.82
C ARG A 2 13.85 21.80 -1.57
N VAL A 3 13.92 21.35 -2.81
CA VAL A 3 12.72 20.95 -3.58
C VAL A 3 12.07 19.81 -2.82
N ASN A 4 10.88 20.05 -2.30
CA ASN A 4 10.08 19.06 -1.55
C ASN A 4 9.65 17.98 -2.53
N LYS A 5 10.48 16.95 -2.74
CA LYS A 5 10.19 15.83 -3.65
C LYS A 5 8.96 15.11 -3.11
N LYS A 6 7.82 15.30 -3.77
CA LYS A 6 6.55 14.68 -3.38
C LYS A 6 6.68 13.15 -3.40
N LYS A 7 6.72 12.52 -2.22
CA LYS A 7 6.76 11.06 -2.09
C LYS A 7 5.41 10.50 -2.54
N PHE A 8 5.39 9.66 -3.57
CA PHE A 8 4.15 9.07 -4.11
C PHE A 8 4.18 7.53 -4.19
N ILE A 9 5.27 6.91 -3.74
CA ILE A 9 5.39 5.46 -3.78
C ILE A 9 4.86 4.84 -2.48
N TYR A 10 3.99 3.86 -2.64
CA TYR A 10 3.46 2.99 -1.63
C TYR A 10 4.02 1.57 -1.87
N LEU A 11 5.06 1.20 -1.12
CA LEU A 11 5.74 -0.06 -1.32
C LEU A 11 5.06 -1.18 -0.51
N ILE A 12 4.79 -2.31 -1.15
CA ILE A 12 4.23 -3.51 -0.51
C ILE A 12 5.31 -4.58 -0.45
N SER A 13 5.43 -5.28 0.68
CA SER A 13 6.40 -6.37 0.86
C SER A 13 6.25 -7.47 -0.20
N PRO A 14 7.30 -8.25 -0.48
CA PRO A 14 7.15 -9.47 -1.26
C PRO A 14 6.27 -10.48 -0.50
N ASN A 15 5.75 -11.50 -1.21
CA ASN A 15 4.95 -12.56 -0.59
C ASN A 15 5.78 -13.48 0.34
N LYS A 16 7.10 -13.56 0.12
CA LYS A 16 8.07 -14.33 0.90
C LYS A 16 9.28 -13.47 1.23
N ILE A 17 9.68 -13.46 2.50
CA ILE A 17 10.87 -12.75 2.94
C ILE A 17 12.10 -13.59 2.61
N TYR A 18 13.06 -13.02 1.90
CA TYR A 18 14.31 -13.64 1.50
C TYR A 18 15.49 -13.15 2.35
N LYS A 19 16.64 -13.86 2.32
CA LYS A 19 17.78 -13.64 3.22
C LYS A 19 18.27 -12.19 3.28
N LYS A 20 18.33 -11.49 2.13
CA LYS A 20 18.82 -10.10 2.03
C LYS A 20 17.72 -9.04 2.17
N PHE A 21 16.44 -9.42 2.35
CA PHE A 21 15.29 -8.52 2.30
C PHE A 21 15.43 -7.28 3.19
N PHE A 22 15.84 -7.43 4.44
CA PHE A 22 15.94 -6.29 5.37
C PHE A 22 17.00 -5.28 4.93
N LYS A 23 18.14 -5.76 4.39
CA LYS A 23 19.20 -4.90 3.84
C LYS A 23 18.71 -4.16 2.59
N ASP A 24 18.00 -4.85 1.70
CA ASP A 24 17.43 -4.26 0.50
C ASP A 24 16.32 -3.26 0.85
N LEU A 25 15.47 -3.58 1.84
CA LEU A 25 14.44 -2.67 2.34
C LEU A 25 15.06 -1.38 2.89
N GLN A 26 16.08 -1.50 3.76
CA GLN A 26 16.80 -0.35 4.31
C GLN A 26 17.27 0.59 3.19
N LYS A 27 18.00 0.07 2.21
CA LYS A 27 18.53 0.86 1.08
C LYS A 27 17.42 1.52 0.25
N VAL A 28 16.31 0.79 -0.01
CA VAL A 28 15.17 1.34 -0.77
C VAL A 28 14.50 2.48 0.00
N LEU A 29 14.36 2.37 1.32
CA LEU A 29 13.75 3.43 2.12
C LEU A 29 14.67 4.66 2.27
N GLU A 30 15.98 4.48 2.31
CA GLU A 30 16.99 5.56 2.31
C GLU A 30 16.92 6.45 1.06
N THR A 31 16.32 5.99 -0.04
CA THR A 31 16.09 6.83 -1.23
C THR A 31 15.14 7.99 -1.00
N GLU A 32 14.45 8.03 0.13
CA GLU A 32 13.43 9.04 0.50
C GLU A 32 12.24 9.15 -0.47
N LYS A 33 12.07 8.19 -1.39
CA LYS A 33 10.97 8.19 -2.38
C LYS A 33 9.69 7.53 -1.87
N ILE A 34 9.79 6.73 -0.79
CA ILE A 34 8.72 5.91 -0.25
C ILE A 34 7.93 6.67 0.82
N ASN A 35 6.61 6.70 0.72
CA ASN A 35 5.71 7.28 1.73
C ASN A 35 5.15 6.22 2.67
N PHE A 36 4.71 5.09 2.11
CA PHE A 36 4.13 3.98 2.85
C PHE A 36 4.86 2.68 2.57
N PHE A 37 5.03 1.86 3.60
CA PHE A 37 5.41 0.46 3.45
C PHE A 37 4.34 -0.44 4.07
N GLN A 38 3.81 -1.39 3.29
CA GLN A 38 2.81 -2.37 3.75
C GLN A 38 3.42 -3.75 3.90
N LEU A 39 3.31 -4.34 5.09
CA LEU A 39 3.63 -5.74 5.33
C LEU A 39 2.47 -6.64 4.91
N ARG A 40 2.69 -7.49 3.89
CA ARG A 40 1.70 -8.40 3.32
C ARG A 40 2.24 -9.84 3.23
N LEU A 41 2.08 -10.63 4.29
CA LEU A 41 2.58 -12.00 4.43
C LEU A 41 1.43 -12.97 4.71
N LYS A 42 0.60 -13.28 3.69
CA LYS A 42 -0.61 -14.09 3.86
C LYS A 42 -0.37 -15.52 4.36
N LYS A 43 0.77 -16.12 3.99
CA LYS A 43 1.10 -17.52 4.32
C LYS A 43 1.93 -17.69 5.61
N TYR A 44 2.19 -16.60 6.34
CA TYR A 44 3.00 -16.65 7.57
C TYR A 44 2.11 -16.72 8.81
N SER A 45 2.56 -17.46 9.83
CA SER A 45 1.89 -17.48 11.13
C SER A 45 1.93 -16.12 11.80
N PHE A 46 1.01 -15.87 12.72
CA PHE A 46 0.92 -14.61 13.47
C PHE A 46 2.24 -14.31 14.21
N LYS A 47 2.84 -15.31 14.86
CA LYS A 47 4.15 -15.21 15.54
C LYS A 47 5.26 -14.73 14.59
N HIS A 48 5.37 -15.34 13.40
CA HIS A 48 6.35 -14.95 12.41
C HIS A 48 6.09 -13.52 11.85
N LYS A 49 4.82 -13.16 11.62
CA LYS A 49 4.47 -11.79 11.22
C LYS A 49 4.89 -10.74 12.25
N ILE A 50 4.79 -11.06 13.55
CA ILE A 50 5.26 -10.15 14.64
C ILE A 50 6.77 -10.01 14.58
N LEU A 51 7.53 -11.10 14.50
CA LEU A 51 9.00 -11.05 14.47
C LEU A 51 9.52 -10.23 13.29
N ILE A 52 8.99 -10.50 12.09
CA ILE A 52 9.34 -9.77 10.87
C ILE A 52 8.89 -8.31 10.97
N GLY A 53 7.65 -8.09 11.42
CA GLY A 53 7.04 -6.76 11.50
C GLY A 53 7.77 -5.82 12.47
N LYS A 54 8.30 -6.31 13.59
CA LYS A 54 9.12 -5.52 14.52
C LYS A 54 10.37 -4.97 13.84
N LYS A 55 11.09 -5.80 13.08
CA LYS A 55 12.30 -5.37 12.32
C LYS A 55 11.94 -4.32 11.26
N ILE A 56 10.89 -4.59 10.48
CA ILE A 56 10.42 -3.66 9.43
C ILE A 56 9.97 -2.33 10.03
N LYS A 57 9.25 -2.35 11.17
CA LYS A 57 8.81 -1.13 11.84
C LYS A 57 9.98 -0.22 12.20
N ASN A 58 11.07 -0.77 12.73
CA ASN A 58 12.26 0.00 13.07
C ASN A 58 12.87 0.65 11.82
N ILE A 59 13.07 -0.14 10.74
CA ILE A 59 13.56 0.37 9.46
C ILE A 59 12.66 1.49 8.92
N CYS A 60 11.33 1.30 8.96
CA CYS A 60 10.39 2.34 8.52
C CYS A 60 10.49 3.62 9.37
N LYS A 61 10.62 3.48 10.70
CA LYS A 61 10.75 4.61 11.63
C LYS A 61 12.02 5.41 11.35
N GLU A 62 13.16 4.75 11.17
CA GLU A 62 14.46 5.38 10.86
C GLU A 62 14.42 6.19 9.56
N ASN A 63 13.59 5.77 8.59
CA ASN A 63 13.47 6.40 7.28
C ASN A 63 12.22 7.31 7.11
N ASN A 64 11.50 7.60 8.21
CA ASN A 64 10.25 8.40 8.17
C ASN A 64 9.20 7.86 7.18
N VAL A 65 9.07 6.53 7.08
CA VAL A 65 8.10 5.83 6.24
C VAL A 65 6.97 5.29 7.10
N LYS A 66 5.71 5.50 6.71
CA LYS A 66 4.55 4.98 7.42
C LYS A 66 4.42 3.48 7.24
N PHE A 67 4.41 2.75 8.35
CA PHE A 67 4.31 1.29 8.37
C PHE A 67 2.86 0.82 8.49
N LEU A 68 2.37 0.09 7.50
CA LEU A 68 1.00 -0.41 7.44
C LEU A 68 0.97 -1.95 7.42
N ILE A 69 -0.10 -2.52 7.98
CA ILE A 69 -0.35 -3.97 7.99
C ILE A 69 -1.48 -4.30 7.03
N ASN A 70 -1.30 -5.35 6.23
CA ASN A 70 -2.32 -5.84 5.32
C ASN A 70 -3.37 -6.68 6.05
N ASP A 71 -4.66 -6.42 5.85
CA ASP A 71 -5.86 -7.16 6.26
C ASP A 71 -6.10 -7.25 7.79
N ASP A 72 -5.12 -7.00 8.66
CA ASP A 72 -5.15 -7.39 10.07
C ASP A 72 -4.94 -6.19 11.02
N PRO A 73 -6.00 -5.57 11.55
CA PRO A 73 -5.91 -4.47 12.51
C PRO A 73 -5.41 -4.93 13.91
N ILE A 74 -5.60 -6.21 14.29
CA ILE A 74 -5.08 -6.75 15.56
C ILE A 74 -3.55 -6.80 15.50
N LEU A 75 -2.99 -7.31 14.41
CA LEU A 75 -1.54 -7.29 14.17
C LEU A 75 -1.01 -5.85 14.08
N ALA A 76 -1.75 -4.93 13.44
CA ALA A 76 -1.38 -3.52 13.38
C ALA A 76 -1.30 -2.89 14.78
N LYS A 77 -2.26 -3.19 15.67
CA LYS A 77 -2.24 -2.77 17.07
C LYS A 77 -1.04 -3.37 17.80
N ARG A 78 -0.83 -4.70 17.67
CA ARG A 78 0.26 -5.43 18.35
C ARG A 78 1.65 -4.94 17.97
N LEU A 79 1.84 -4.55 16.71
CA LEU A 79 3.09 -3.99 16.20
C LEU A 79 3.20 -2.47 16.42
N CYS A 80 2.20 -1.82 16.97
CA CYS A 80 2.08 -0.36 17.01
C CYS A 80 2.35 0.26 15.62
N ALA A 81 1.87 -0.37 14.55
CA ALA A 81 1.99 0.14 13.19
C ALA A 81 1.22 1.47 13.03
N ASP A 82 1.53 2.24 11.98
CA ASP A 82 0.83 3.50 11.68
C ASP A 82 -0.62 3.26 11.22
N GLY A 83 -0.96 2.03 10.81
CA GLY A 83 -2.31 1.67 10.40
C GLY A 83 -2.40 0.31 9.69
N CYS A 84 -3.52 0.11 8.99
CA CYS A 84 -3.75 -1.08 8.17
C CYS A 84 -4.40 -0.75 6.84
N HIS A 85 -4.30 -1.70 5.90
CA HIS A 85 -5.02 -1.70 4.63
C HIS A 85 -5.97 -2.89 4.59
N LEU A 86 -7.24 -2.66 4.28
CA LEU A 86 -8.30 -3.66 4.30
C LEU A 86 -8.87 -3.89 2.90
N GLY A 87 -9.13 -5.14 2.57
CA GLY A 87 -9.92 -5.54 1.41
C GLY A 87 -11.42 -5.63 1.73
N GLN A 88 -12.22 -6.01 0.74
CA GLN A 88 -13.68 -6.08 0.88
C GLN A 88 -14.19 -7.29 1.71
N LYS A 89 -13.31 -8.30 1.92
CA LYS A 89 -13.62 -9.50 2.71
C LYS A 89 -13.07 -9.45 4.13
N ASP A 90 -12.33 -8.39 4.46
CA ASP A 90 -11.75 -8.18 5.78
C ASP A 90 -12.76 -7.46 6.71
N VAL A 91 -12.37 -7.22 7.95
CA VAL A 91 -13.19 -6.45 8.89
C VAL A 91 -13.48 -5.06 8.33
N ASN A 92 -14.65 -4.52 8.59
CA ASN A 92 -15.02 -3.19 8.11
C ASN A 92 -14.28 -2.08 8.87
N ILE A 93 -14.35 -0.85 8.33
CA ILE A 93 -13.65 0.32 8.91
C ILE A 93 -14.09 0.59 10.35
N LYS A 94 -15.38 0.44 10.67
CA LYS A 94 -15.91 0.71 12.02
C LYS A 94 -15.31 -0.22 13.06
N GLU A 95 -15.20 -1.50 12.73
CA GLU A 95 -14.55 -2.50 13.59
C GLU A 95 -13.05 -2.27 13.71
N ALA A 96 -12.37 -2.03 12.59
CA ALA A 96 -10.95 -1.69 12.62
C ALA A 96 -10.68 -0.43 13.45
N ARG A 97 -11.55 0.59 13.41
CA ARG A 97 -11.46 1.79 14.24
C ARG A 97 -11.53 1.50 15.74
N LYS A 98 -12.36 0.54 16.15
CA LYS A 98 -12.42 0.12 17.57
C LYS A 98 -11.06 -0.47 18.04
N ILE A 99 -10.33 -1.13 17.14
CA ILE A 99 -9.06 -1.81 17.46
C ILE A 99 -7.87 -0.84 17.43
N ILE A 100 -7.74 -0.02 16.38
CA ILE A 100 -6.55 0.81 16.12
C ILE A 100 -6.79 2.32 16.26
N GLY A 101 -8.00 2.74 16.67
CA GLY A 101 -8.31 4.15 16.93
C GLY A 101 -8.16 5.05 15.70
N LYS A 102 -7.51 6.20 15.87
CA LYS A 102 -7.33 7.22 14.82
C LYS A 102 -6.24 6.91 13.79
N LYS A 103 -5.63 5.73 13.83
CA LYS A 103 -4.56 5.34 12.90
C LYS A 103 -5.05 5.24 11.45
N ILE A 104 -4.12 5.15 10.50
CA ILE A 104 -4.42 5.07 9.07
C ILE A 104 -5.22 3.79 8.76
N ILE A 105 -6.34 3.93 8.06
CA ILE A 105 -7.10 2.81 7.47
C ILE A 105 -7.30 3.08 5.99
N GLY A 106 -6.69 2.25 5.15
CA GLY A 106 -6.92 2.24 3.71
C GLY A 106 -7.88 1.13 3.29
N ILE A 107 -8.65 1.36 2.23
CA ILE A 107 -9.64 0.40 1.72
C ILE A 107 -9.46 0.15 0.23
N THR A 108 -9.43 -1.13 -0.17
CA THR A 108 -9.52 -1.55 -1.58
C THR A 108 -10.94 -1.32 -2.10
N CYS A 109 -11.10 -0.59 -3.20
CA CYS A 109 -12.38 -0.33 -3.84
C CYS A 109 -12.49 -0.95 -5.26
N HIS A 110 -11.51 -1.76 -5.69
CA HIS A 110 -11.46 -2.38 -7.01
C HIS A 110 -11.65 -1.37 -8.15
N ASN A 111 -12.73 -1.49 -8.94
CA ASN A 111 -13.14 -0.53 -9.97
C ASN A 111 -14.55 0.02 -9.66
N SER A 112 -14.86 0.28 -8.38
CA SER A 112 -16.21 0.61 -7.92
C SER A 112 -16.28 1.97 -7.24
N ILE A 113 -17.03 2.91 -7.83
CA ILE A 113 -17.38 4.20 -7.24
C ILE A 113 -18.25 4.00 -5.99
N THR A 114 -19.15 3.00 -6.00
CA THR A 114 -20.02 2.70 -4.86
C THR A 114 -19.21 2.29 -3.64
N LEU A 115 -18.25 1.35 -3.79
CA LEU A 115 -17.37 0.96 -2.70
C LEU A 115 -16.53 2.14 -2.19
N ALA A 116 -16.08 3.00 -3.10
CA ALA A 116 -15.33 4.20 -2.71
C ALA A 116 -16.20 5.18 -1.91
N LYS A 117 -17.45 5.43 -2.31
CA LYS A 117 -18.39 6.28 -1.55
C LYS A 117 -18.64 5.73 -0.14
N ILE A 118 -18.84 4.40 -0.01
CA ILE A 118 -18.99 3.73 1.30
C ILE A 118 -17.75 3.94 2.16
N ALA A 119 -16.55 3.70 1.61
CA ALA A 119 -15.30 3.88 2.32
C ALA A 119 -15.06 5.33 2.77
N ILE A 120 -15.38 6.33 1.91
CA ILE A 120 -15.30 7.75 2.22
C ILE A 120 -16.25 8.13 3.35
N LYS A 121 -17.53 7.69 3.28
CA LYS A 121 -18.52 7.90 4.34
C LYS A 121 -18.06 7.30 5.67
N ALA A 122 -17.39 6.16 5.64
CA ALA A 122 -16.80 5.50 6.81
C ALA A 122 -15.45 6.13 7.26
N LYS A 123 -15.04 7.26 6.68
CA LYS A 123 -13.81 8.00 7.01
C LYS A 123 -12.53 7.17 6.80
N ALA A 124 -12.44 6.46 5.66
CA ALA A 124 -11.18 5.87 5.22
C ALA A 124 -10.09 6.94 5.06
N SER A 125 -8.87 6.64 5.46
CA SER A 125 -7.72 7.56 5.33
C SER A 125 -7.25 7.66 3.87
N TYR A 126 -7.44 6.62 3.08
CA TYR A 126 -7.26 6.59 1.63
C TYR A 126 -8.08 5.44 1.03
N ILE A 127 -8.33 5.54 -0.27
CA ILE A 127 -9.05 4.54 -1.08
C ILE A 127 -8.14 4.03 -2.18
N ALA A 128 -8.16 2.71 -2.45
CA ALA A 128 -7.30 2.08 -3.44
C ALA A 128 -8.12 1.46 -4.58
N PHE A 129 -7.72 1.76 -5.81
CA PHE A 129 -8.31 1.22 -7.05
C PHE A 129 -7.30 0.34 -7.77
N GLY A 130 -7.76 -0.72 -8.39
CA GLY A 130 -6.94 -1.68 -9.15
C GLY A 130 -7.63 -3.04 -9.35
N ALA A 131 -7.02 -3.92 -10.14
CA ALA A 131 -5.71 -3.72 -10.76
C ALA A 131 -5.83 -2.90 -12.05
N PHE A 132 -4.90 -1.95 -12.28
CA PHE A 132 -4.88 -1.17 -13.52
C PHE A 132 -4.17 -1.90 -14.66
N TYR A 133 -3.22 -2.76 -14.31
CA TYR A 133 -2.46 -3.56 -15.27
C TYR A 133 -2.31 -4.99 -14.76
N SER A 134 -2.08 -5.94 -15.65
CA SER A 134 -1.87 -7.34 -15.29
C SER A 134 -0.65 -7.51 -14.37
N SER A 135 -0.69 -8.45 -13.43
CA SER A 135 0.37 -8.67 -12.46
C SER A 135 0.57 -10.15 -12.16
N LYS A 136 1.82 -10.59 -12.15
CA LYS A 136 2.21 -11.94 -11.74
C LYS A 136 2.11 -12.16 -10.21
N THR A 137 2.05 -11.10 -9.41
CA THR A 137 2.08 -11.17 -7.94
C THR A 137 0.74 -11.59 -7.33
N LYS A 138 -0.37 -11.21 -7.95
CA LYS A 138 -1.73 -11.56 -7.52
C LYS A 138 -2.63 -11.67 -8.76
N LYS A 139 -3.20 -12.85 -8.99
CA LYS A 139 -4.33 -12.98 -9.92
C LYS A 139 -5.52 -12.20 -9.34
N THR A 140 -6.08 -11.29 -10.10
CA THR A 140 -7.28 -10.54 -9.72
C THR A 140 -8.32 -10.66 -10.81
N SER A 141 -9.57 -10.83 -10.40
CA SER A 141 -10.75 -10.79 -11.28
C SER A 141 -11.25 -9.36 -11.54
N HIS A 142 -10.62 -8.37 -10.92
CA HIS A 142 -11.07 -6.98 -11.03
C HIS A 142 -10.01 -6.17 -11.79
N GLU A 143 -10.40 -5.66 -12.94
CA GLU A 143 -9.62 -4.70 -13.72
C GLU A 143 -10.20 -3.30 -13.50
N ALA A 144 -9.33 -2.33 -13.22
CA ALA A 144 -9.72 -0.95 -13.02
C ALA A 144 -9.48 -0.13 -14.29
N ASN A 145 -10.48 0.63 -14.69
CA ASN A 145 -10.34 1.59 -15.78
C ASN A 145 -9.80 2.91 -15.24
N ILE A 146 -8.83 3.49 -15.93
CA ILE A 146 -8.18 4.75 -15.52
C ILE A 146 -9.18 5.92 -15.36
N LYS A 147 -10.28 5.88 -16.10
CA LYS A 147 -11.39 6.87 -15.98
C LYS A 147 -11.97 6.94 -14.57
N ILE A 148 -11.83 5.87 -13.76
CA ILE A 148 -12.33 5.88 -12.37
C ILE A 148 -11.61 6.92 -11.51
N LEU A 149 -10.30 7.13 -11.74
CA LEU A 149 -9.49 8.09 -10.99
C LEU A 149 -10.00 9.53 -11.18
N LYS A 150 -10.33 9.90 -12.43
CA LYS A 150 -10.93 11.21 -12.73
C LYS A 150 -12.32 11.35 -12.13
N LYS A 151 -13.16 10.31 -12.21
CA LYS A 151 -14.52 10.31 -11.65
C LYS A 151 -14.51 10.49 -10.14
N ILE A 152 -13.68 9.70 -9.43
CA ILE A 152 -13.63 9.75 -7.97
C ILE A 152 -13.03 11.06 -7.45
N LYS A 153 -12.05 11.64 -8.16
CA LYS A 153 -11.44 12.92 -7.79
C LYS A 153 -12.43 14.09 -7.75
N LYS A 154 -13.49 14.04 -8.58
CA LYS A 154 -14.56 15.06 -8.60
C LYS A 154 -15.43 15.04 -7.33
N ILE A 155 -15.47 13.92 -6.60
CA ILE A 155 -16.40 13.73 -5.47
C ILE A 155 -15.71 13.60 -4.12
N THR A 156 -14.36 13.57 -4.07
CA THR A 156 -13.64 13.48 -2.79
C THR A 156 -12.25 14.11 -2.82
N LYS A 157 -11.84 14.61 -1.66
CA LYS A 157 -10.43 14.97 -1.37
C LYS A 157 -9.64 13.82 -0.74
N THR A 158 -10.29 12.70 -0.42
CA THR A 158 -9.63 11.51 0.14
C THR A 158 -8.52 11.03 -0.80
N PRO A 159 -7.30 10.78 -0.31
CA PRO A 159 -6.19 10.32 -1.13
C PRO A 159 -6.51 9.02 -1.90
N ILE A 160 -6.06 8.97 -3.14
CA ILE A 160 -6.29 7.86 -4.06
C ILE A 160 -5.00 7.09 -4.26
N VAL A 161 -5.04 5.77 -4.05
CA VAL A 161 -3.95 4.83 -4.35
C VAL A 161 -4.30 4.03 -5.59
N ALA A 162 -3.42 4.02 -6.58
CA ALA A 162 -3.50 3.10 -7.71
C ALA A 162 -2.63 1.87 -7.47
N ILE A 163 -3.15 0.67 -7.78
CA ILE A 163 -2.45 -0.60 -7.59
C ILE A 163 -2.66 -1.55 -8.78
N GLY A 164 -1.71 -2.44 -8.99
CA GLY A 164 -1.76 -3.55 -9.94
C GLY A 164 -0.91 -3.33 -11.17
N GLY A 165 0.15 -4.15 -11.34
CA GLY A 165 1.03 -4.20 -12.50
C GLY A 165 1.81 -2.91 -12.82
N ILE A 166 1.96 -2.02 -11.84
CA ILE A 166 2.62 -0.72 -12.02
C ILE A 166 4.14 -0.91 -12.12
N ASN A 167 4.74 -0.25 -13.11
CA ASN A 167 6.18 -0.27 -13.42
C ASN A 167 6.67 1.10 -13.93
N SER A 168 7.95 1.19 -14.35
CA SER A 168 8.58 2.41 -14.86
C SER A 168 7.99 2.94 -16.17
N GLU A 169 7.30 2.10 -16.95
CA GLU A 169 6.76 2.47 -18.25
C GLU A 169 5.33 3.02 -18.16
N ASN A 170 4.54 2.55 -17.18
CA ASN A 170 3.10 2.82 -17.12
C ASN A 170 2.66 3.75 -15.96
N TYR A 171 3.51 4.04 -14.99
CA TYR A 171 3.16 4.78 -13.77
C TYR A 171 2.72 6.23 -14.02
N LYS A 172 3.31 6.92 -15.01
CA LYS A 172 3.06 8.34 -15.29
C LYS A 172 1.60 8.61 -15.57
N ASN A 173 0.96 7.74 -16.37
CA ASN A 173 -0.44 7.88 -16.73
C ASN A 173 -1.38 7.86 -15.52
N LEU A 174 -1.09 7.07 -14.49
CA LEU A 174 -1.88 7.02 -13.25
C LEU A 174 -1.77 8.33 -12.46
N LEU A 175 -0.57 8.89 -12.35
CA LEU A 175 -0.34 10.18 -11.66
C LEU A 175 -1.03 11.34 -12.38
N LEU A 176 -0.93 11.40 -13.72
CA LEU A 176 -1.60 12.39 -14.55
C LEU A 176 -3.15 12.31 -14.44
N ASN A 177 -3.67 11.13 -14.10
CA ASN A 177 -5.10 10.90 -13.87
C ASN A 177 -5.51 10.97 -12.40
N ASN A 178 -4.75 11.69 -11.55
CA ASN A 178 -5.04 12.00 -10.15
C ASN A 178 -4.85 10.87 -9.14
N ALA A 179 -4.08 9.83 -9.42
CA ALA A 179 -3.56 8.98 -8.35
C ALA A 179 -2.61 9.80 -7.45
N ASN A 180 -2.80 9.74 -6.14
CA ASN A 180 -1.91 10.38 -5.17
C ASN A 180 -0.73 9.48 -4.83
N PHE A 181 -0.94 8.16 -4.82
CA PHE A 181 0.06 7.16 -4.52
C PHE A 181 -0.04 5.97 -5.47
N LEU A 182 1.11 5.35 -5.74
CA LEU A 182 1.26 4.15 -6.57
C LEU A 182 1.71 2.99 -5.70
N ALA A 183 0.87 1.96 -5.54
CA ALA A 183 1.19 0.77 -4.77
C ALA A 183 1.92 -0.26 -5.64
N ILE A 184 3.17 -0.54 -5.28
CA ILE A 184 4.10 -1.37 -6.05
C ILE A 184 4.63 -2.49 -5.17
N SER A 185 4.77 -3.70 -5.71
CA SER A 185 5.40 -4.84 -5.04
C SER A 185 6.29 -5.62 -6.01
N GLY A 186 5.70 -6.41 -6.91
CA GLY A 186 6.42 -7.33 -7.77
C GLY A 186 7.46 -6.68 -8.67
N TYR A 187 7.24 -5.45 -9.12
CA TYR A 187 8.23 -4.73 -9.92
C TYR A 187 9.52 -4.45 -9.14
N VAL A 188 9.43 -4.18 -7.85
CA VAL A 188 10.60 -3.94 -6.99
C VAL A 188 11.26 -5.25 -6.54
N TRP A 189 10.45 -6.21 -6.05
CA TRP A 189 11.00 -7.39 -5.37
C TRP A 189 11.24 -8.61 -6.26
N ASN A 190 10.52 -8.73 -7.38
CA ASN A 190 10.54 -9.90 -8.26
C ASN A 190 11.06 -9.56 -9.67
N ASN A 191 11.67 -8.40 -9.85
CA ASN A 191 12.23 -8.01 -11.13
C ASN A 191 13.52 -8.80 -11.39
N LYS A 192 13.61 -9.44 -12.57
CA LYS A 192 14.79 -10.19 -12.98
C LYS A 192 15.86 -9.29 -13.61
N LYS A 193 15.45 -8.14 -14.16
CA LYS A 193 16.32 -7.22 -14.89
C LYS A 193 16.98 -6.19 -13.98
N TYR A 194 16.24 -5.74 -12.94
CA TYR A 194 16.68 -4.68 -12.04
C TYR A 194 16.67 -5.16 -10.60
N LYS A 195 17.65 -4.73 -9.79
CA LYS A 195 17.64 -4.92 -8.34
C LYS A 195 16.66 -3.93 -7.68
N PRO A 196 16.21 -4.17 -6.42
CA PRO A 196 15.24 -3.31 -5.75
C PRO A 196 15.60 -1.83 -5.68
N LEU A 197 16.88 -1.50 -5.77
CA LEU A 197 17.39 -0.13 -5.70
C LEU A 197 17.45 0.57 -7.07
N GLU A 198 17.59 -0.17 -8.13
CA GLU A 198 17.60 0.30 -9.54
C GLU A 198 16.18 0.56 -10.04
#